data_baa149d81231f2e9233315027ff05c84
#
_entry.id   baa149d81231f2e9233315027ff05c84
#
_cell.length_a   1.000
_cell.length_b   1.000
_cell.length_c   1.000
_cell.angle_alpha   90.00
_cell.angle_beta   90.00
_cell.angle_gamma   90.00
#
_symmetry.space_group_name_H-M   'P 1'
#
loop_
_entity.id
_entity.type
_entity.pdbx_description
1 polymer ?
#
loop_
_entity_poly.entity_id
_entity_poly.type
_entity_poly.pdbx_seq_one_letter_code
_entity_poly.pdbx_strand_id
1 'polypeptide(L)'
;MRTKSLKKNRINVVTLGCSKNVYDSEVLMGQLKASGKDVVHEQEGNIVVINTCGFINNAKEESINTILEYVQKKEDGEVDKVFVTGCLSERYKPDLLKEIPNVDEYFGTTELPGLLKALGADYKHELIGERLTTTPKNYAYLKIAEGCDRPCSFCAIPLMRGKHKSTPIEAIIIEAEKLAAKGVKELILIAQDLTYYGLDLYKKRNLAELLEALVKVEGIEWIRLHYAFPTGFPMDVLDVMNREPKICNYLDIPLQHISDSILKSMRRGTTKEKTTKLLKDFRVAVPNMTIRTTLIVGYPGETEEDYQILKEWVKEMRFERLGCFTYSHEENTHAYNLEDDVPEDVKQERANEIMELQSQISWELNQEKIGKIFKVVIDRKEGNYFVGRTEFDSPDVDNEVLIDASKKYVKTGEFTTVKITEAADFDLYAEVVS
;
A
#
# COMPACT_ATOMS: atom_id res chain seq x y z
N MET A 1 -29.36 -28.23 12.23
CA MET A 1 -28.08 -27.48 12.35
C MET A 1 -28.14 -26.61 13.60
N ARG A 2 -27.21 -26.72 14.54
CA ARG A 2 -27.12 -25.80 15.68
C ARG A 2 -26.58 -24.47 15.16
N THR A 3 -27.43 -23.45 15.07
CA THR A 3 -26.99 -22.05 14.89
C THR A 3 -26.09 -21.73 16.08
N LYS A 4 -24.80 -21.51 15.83
CA LYS A 4 -23.90 -20.91 16.81
C LYS A 4 -24.48 -19.52 17.12
N SER A 5 -24.94 -19.29 18.36
CA SER A 5 -25.32 -17.94 18.78
C SER A 5 -24.09 -17.05 18.66
N LEU A 6 -24.15 -16.06 17.78
CA LEU A 6 -23.14 -14.99 17.71
C LEU A 6 -22.95 -14.40 19.12
N LYS A 7 -21.71 -14.17 19.54
CA LYS A 7 -21.46 -13.47 20.80
C LYS A 7 -22.07 -12.06 20.69
N LYS A 8 -23.02 -11.74 21.59
CA LYS A 8 -23.62 -10.41 21.65
C LYS A 8 -22.53 -9.35 21.88
N ASN A 9 -22.58 -8.26 21.11
CA ASN A 9 -21.66 -7.11 21.14
C ASN A 9 -20.23 -7.41 20.66
N ARG A 10 -20.05 -8.40 19.77
CA ARG A 10 -18.77 -8.59 19.07
C ARG A 10 -18.73 -7.72 17.81
N ILE A 11 -17.70 -6.90 17.74
CA ILE A 11 -17.47 -5.97 16.61
C ILE A 11 -16.53 -6.66 15.61
N ASN A 12 -17.01 -6.86 14.39
CA ASN A 12 -16.20 -7.32 13.27
C ASN A 12 -15.79 -6.11 12.41
N VAL A 13 -14.49 -5.92 12.21
CA VAL A 13 -13.95 -4.91 11.30
C VAL A 13 -13.58 -5.61 9.99
N VAL A 14 -14.18 -5.17 8.88
CA VAL A 14 -13.90 -5.60 7.52
C VAL A 14 -13.10 -4.51 6.84
N THR A 15 -11.95 -4.86 6.25
CA THR A 15 -11.03 -3.86 5.67
C THR A 15 -10.87 -4.10 4.18
N LEU A 16 -11.23 -3.10 3.38
CA LEU A 16 -11.10 -3.13 1.93
C LEU A 16 -10.03 -2.14 1.46
N GLY A 17 -9.38 -2.44 0.36
CA GLY A 17 -8.45 -1.55 -0.33
C GLY A 17 -7.00 -1.65 0.16
N CYS A 18 -6.37 -0.53 0.47
CA CYS A 18 -4.91 -0.42 0.55
C CYS A 18 -4.34 -0.45 1.98
N SER A 19 -3.01 -0.46 2.09
CA SER A 19 -2.25 -0.43 3.34
C SER A 19 -2.64 0.72 4.30
N LYS A 20 -3.14 1.86 3.78
CA LYS A 20 -3.62 2.97 4.62
C LYS A 20 -4.93 2.59 5.32
N ASN A 21 -5.84 1.88 4.62
CA ASN A 21 -7.07 1.38 5.23
C ASN A 21 -6.77 0.28 6.26
N VAL A 22 -5.79 -0.60 5.98
CA VAL A 22 -5.32 -1.60 6.96
C VAL A 22 -4.84 -0.89 8.24
N TYR A 23 -3.97 0.11 8.11
CA TYR A 23 -3.50 0.89 9.24
C TYR A 23 -4.66 1.55 10.02
N ASP A 24 -5.62 2.19 9.32
CA ASP A 24 -6.75 2.86 9.95
C ASP A 24 -7.66 1.88 10.71
N SER A 25 -7.90 0.69 10.15
CA SER A 25 -8.64 -0.39 10.81
C SER A 25 -7.92 -0.90 12.05
N GLU A 26 -6.61 -1.07 11.99
CA GLU A 26 -5.79 -1.50 13.13
C GLU A 26 -5.82 -0.49 14.27
N VAL A 27 -5.79 0.82 13.96
CA VAL A 27 -5.95 1.90 14.96
C VAL A 27 -7.35 1.84 15.56
N LEU A 28 -8.41 1.73 14.76
CA LEU A 28 -9.79 1.57 15.24
C LEU A 28 -9.92 0.39 16.20
N MET A 29 -9.41 -0.78 15.81
CA MET A 29 -9.45 -1.98 16.64
C MET A 29 -8.64 -1.84 17.94
N GLY A 30 -7.51 -1.16 17.89
CA GLY A 30 -6.70 -0.83 19.08
C GLY A 30 -7.47 0.03 20.08
N GLN A 31 -8.14 1.08 19.63
CA GLN A 31 -8.99 1.96 20.43
C GLN A 31 -10.19 1.22 21.04
N LEU A 32 -10.86 0.37 20.23
CA LEU A 32 -11.98 -0.46 20.70
C LEU A 32 -11.52 -1.44 21.78
N LYS A 33 -10.41 -2.14 21.57
CA LYS A 33 -9.86 -3.08 22.54
C LYS A 33 -9.46 -2.40 23.85
N ALA A 34 -8.83 -1.23 23.78
CA ALA A 34 -8.47 -0.42 24.96
C ALA A 34 -9.71 0.12 25.71
N SER A 35 -10.86 0.16 25.06
CA SER A 35 -12.18 0.49 25.65
C SER A 35 -12.94 -0.76 26.12
N GLY A 36 -12.30 -1.94 26.16
CA GLY A 36 -12.87 -3.18 26.67
C GLY A 36 -13.89 -3.84 25.70
N LYS A 37 -13.89 -3.48 24.42
CA LYS A 37 -14.78 -4.10 23.43
C LYS A 37 -14.20 -5.43 22.92
N ASP A 38 -15.08 -6.41 22.62
CA ASP A 38 -14.73 -7.65 21.91
C ASP A 38 -14.68 -7.30 20.41
N VAL A 39 -13.47 -7.19 19.86
CA VAL A 39 -13.23 -6.80 18.47
C VAL A 39 -12.42 -7.86 17.74
N VAL A 40 -12.83 -8.15 16.51
CA VAL A 40 -12.21 -9.12 15.61
C VAL A 40 -12.04 -8.50 14.21
N HIS A 41 -11.17 -9.08 13.41
CA HIS A 41 -10.94 -8.69 12.02
C HIS A 41 -11.38 -9.84 11.10
N GLU A 42 -12.29 -9.54 10.17
CA GLU A 42 -12.79 -10.48 9.15
C GLU A 42 -13.28 -11.82 9.71
N GLN A 43 -13.99 -11.77 10.82
CA GLN A 43 -14.57 -12.92 11.49
C GLN A 43 -16.05 -12.67 11.82
N GLU A 44 -16.73 -13.69 12.36
CA GLU A 44 -18.13 -13.55 12.77
C GLU A 44 -18.30 -12.52 13.90
N GLY A 45 -19.20 -11.57 13.71
CA GLY A 45 -19.59 -10.53 14.69
C GLY A 45 -21.00 -10.04 14.41
N ASN A 46 -21.73 -9.60 15.44
CA ASN A 46 -23.07 -9.05 15.28
C ASN A 46 -23.12 -7.53 15.06
N ILE A 47 -21.99 -6.85 15.23
CA ILE A 47 -21.78 -5.44 14.85
C ILE A 47 -20.68 -5.44 13.81
N VAL A 48 -20.91 -4.82 12.65
CA VAL A 48 -19.94 -4.82 11.55
C VAL A 48 -19.53 -3.39 11.25
N VAL A 49 -18.22 -3.16 11.09
CA VAL A 49 -17.64 -1.92 10.61
C VAL A 49 -16.90 -2.22 9.32
N ILE A 50 -17.31 -1.60 8.21
CA ILE A 50 -16.71 -1.79 6.90
C ILE A 50 -15.87 -0.55 6.58
N ASN A 51 -14.55 -0.73 6.51
CA ASN A 51 -13.61 0.31 6.08
C ASN A 51 -13.41 0.20 4.56
N THR A 52 -13.95 1.15 3.82
CA THR A 52 -14.16 1.10 2.38
C THR A 52 -13.07 1.81 1.58
N CYS A 53 -12.86 1.35 0.35
CA CYS A 53 -12.03 2.01 -0.66
C CYS A 53 -12.89 2.75 -1.69
N GLY A 54 -12.49 3.98 -2.07
CA GLY A 54 -13.20 4.81 -3.04
C GLY A 54 -12.29 5.37 -4.13
N PHE A 55 -11.16 4.68 -4.42
CA PHE A 55 -10.09 5.23 -5.25
C PHE A 55 -10.34 5.04 -6.76
N ILE A 56 -10.66 3.84 -7.19
CA ILE A 56 -10.95 3.48 -8.59
C ILE A 56 -12.25 2.67 -8.68
N ASN A 57 -12.81 2.54 -9.89
CA ASN A 57 -14.13 1.91 -10.09
C ASN A 57 -14.22 0.51 -9.49
N ASN A 58 -13.27 -0.39 -9.75
CA ASN A 58 -13.30 -1.75 -9.21
C ASN A 58 -13.32 -1.78 -7.67
N ALA A 59 -12.54 -0.91 -7.01
CA ALA A 59 -12.52 -0.82 -5.55
C ALA A 59 -13.80 -0.17 -4.97
N LYS A 60 -14.45 0.73 -5.72
CA LYS A 60 -15.78 1.25 -5.38
C LYS A 60 -16.83 0.15 -5.46
N GLU A 61 -16.82 -0.63 -6.54
CA GLU A 61 -17.75 -1.75 -6.74
C GLU A 61 -17.60 -2.81 -5.64
N GLU A 62 -16.38 -3.24 -5.34
CA GLU A 62 -16.09 -4.15 -4.24
C GLU A 62 -16.65 -3.62 -2.91
N SER A 63 -16.41 -2.33 -2.63
CA SER A 63 -16.89 -1.71 -1.39
C SER A 63 -18.41 -1.65 -1.32
N ILE A 64 -19.09 -1.29 -2.41
CA ILE A 64 -20.56 -1.26 -2.49
C ILE A 64 -21.14 -2.67 -2.31
N ASN A 65 -20.59 -3.66 -3.03
CA ASN A 65 -21.06 -5.05 -2.94
C ASN A 65 -20.90 -5.59 -1.51
N THR A 66 -19.79 -5.28 -0.85
CA THR A 66 -19.58 -5.67 0.56
C THR A 66 -20.59 -5.00 1.49
N ILE A 67 -20.88 -3.71 1.28
CA ILE A 67 -21.92 -3.01 2.08
C ILE A 67 -23.28 -3.68 1.89
N LEU A 68 -23.67 -3.97 0.64
CA LEU A 68 -24.96 -4.61 0.33
C LEU A 68 -25.06 -6.01 0.93
N GLU A 69 -23.98 -6.80 0.90
CA GLU A 69 -23.93 -8.12 1.54
C GLU A 69 -24.22 -8.03 3.05
N TYR A 70 -23.58 -7.10 3.77
CA TYR A 70 -23.81 -6.95 5.20
C TYR A 70 -25.13 -6.31 5.56
N VAL A 71 -25.69 -5.44 4.70
CA VAL A 71 -27.07 -4.94 4.83
C VAL A 71 -28.06 -6.10 4.69
N GLN A 72 -27.87 -7.01 3.71
CA GLN A 72 -28.71 -8.19 3.58
C GLN A 72 -28.62 -9.10 4.83
N LYS A 73 -27.43 -9.36 5.35
CA LYS A 73 -27.22 -10.12 6.60
C LYS A 73 -27.91 -9.46 7.80
N LYS A 74 -28.00 -8.12 7.81
CA LYS A 74 -28.75 -7.39 8.85
C LYS A 74 -30.26 -7.60 8.70
N GLU A 75 -30.79 -7.57 7.48
CA GLU A 75 -32.21 -7.83 7.21
C GLU A 75 -32.59 -9.26 7.54
N ASP A 76 -31.71 -10.23 7.32
CA ASP A 76 -31.86 -11.64 7.67
C ASP A 76 -31.69 -11.91 9.19
N GLY A 77 -31.33 -10.88 9.98
CA GLY A 77 -31.16 -10.98 11.43
C GLY A 77 -29.86 -11.67 11.87
N GLU A 78 -28.89 -11.83 10.97
CA GLU A 78 -27.57 -12.37 11.27
C GLU A 78 -26.63 -11.32 11.88
N VAL A 79 -26.82 -10.05 11.51
CA VAL A 79 -26.07 -8.87 11.99
C VAL A 79 -27.03 -7.87 12.60
N ASP A 80 -26.69 -7.30 13.75
CA ASP A 80 -27.54 -6.33 14.44
C ASP A 80 -27.30 -4.88 13.91
N LYS A 81 -26.03 -4.54 13.58
CA LYS A 81 -25.64 -3.19 13.14
C LYS A 81 -24.56 -3.23 12.08
N VAL A 82 -24.66 -2.33 11.12
CA VAL A 82 -23.66 -2.09 10.05
C VAL A 82 -23.26 -0.63 10.06
N PHE A 83 -21.98 -0.37 10.23
CA PHE A 83 -21.34 0.93 10.12
C PHE A 83 -20.39 0.95 8.94
N VAL A 84 -20.32 2.05 8.22
CA VAL A 84 -19.44 2.21 7.06
C VAL A 84 -18.50 3.40 7.29
N THR A 85 -17.22 3.22 7.01
CA THR A 85 -16.18 4.26 7.09
C THR A 85 -15.22 4.17 5.91
N GLY A 86 -14.29 5.10 5.82
CA GLY A 86 -13.21 5.05 4.83
C GLY A 86 -13.43 5.95 3.60
N CYS A 87 -12.64 5.68 2.55
CA CYS A 87 -12.52 6.57 1.39
C CYS A 87 -13.80 6.68 0.56
N LEU A 88 -14.54 5.58 0.36
CA LEU A 88 -15.82 5.61 -0.37
C LEU A 88 -16.84 6.45 0.40
N SER A 89 -16.96 6.18 1.70
CA SER A 89 -17.87 6.93 2.56
C SER A 89 -17.53 8.42 2.62
N GLU A 90 -16.24 8.79 2.72
CA GLU A 90 -15.82 10.20 2.68
C GLU A 90 -16.29 10.91 1.39
N ARG A 91 -16.12 10.22 0.26
CA ARG A 91 -16.33 10.80 -1.06
C ARG A 91 -17.82 10.88 -1.47
N TYR A 92 -18.60 9.87 -1.08
CA TYR A 92 -19.96 9.65 -1.58
C TYR A 92 -21.02 9.54 -0.47
N LYS A 93 -20.74 10.04 0.74
CA LYS A 93 -21.67 9.95 1.89
C LYS A 93 -23.11 10.38 1.57
N PRO A 94 -23.37 11.50 0.86
CA PRO A 94 -24.73 11.90 0.52
C PRO A 94 -25.47 10.89 -0.38
N ASP A 95 -24.78 10.32 -1.36
CA ASP A 95 -25.34 9.35 -2.31
C ASP A 95 -25.58 8.01 -1.60
N LEU A 96 -24.62 7.55 -0.79
CA LEU A 96 -24.74 6.32 -0.01
C LEU A 96 -25.91 6.37 0.99
N LEU A 97 -26.11 7.49 1.65
CA LEU A 97 -27.25 7.70 2.55
C LEU A 97 -28.59 7.58 1.83
N LYS A 98 -28.65 8.01 0.57
CA LYS A 98 -29.87 7.96 -0.24
C LYS A 98 -30.11 6.57 -0.83
N GLU A 99 -29.06 5.95 -1.40
CA GLU A 99 -29.17 4.70 -2.16
C GLU A 99 -29.13 3.46 -1.25
N ILE A 100 -28.42 3.52 -0.11
CA ILE A 100 -28.30 2.41 0.85
C ILE A 100 -28.64 2.91 2.28
N PRO A 101 -29.92 3.27 2.55
CA PRO A 101 -30.33 3.87 3.82
C PRO A 101 -30.34 2.89 5.00
N ASN A 102 -30.21 1.57 4.77
CA ASN A 102 -30.29 0.53 5.79
C ASN A 102 -28.97 0.34 6.59
N VAL A 103 -27.90 1.04 6.22
CA VAL A 103 -26.68 1.19 7.05
C VAL A 103 -27.00 2.05 8.26
N ASP A 104 -26.54 1.67 9.45
CA ASP A 104 -26.84 2.42 10.69
C ASP A 104 -26.22 3.81 10.69
N GLU A 105 -24.94 3.95 10.26
CA GLU A 105 -24.29 5.24 10.12
C GLU A 105 -23.08 5.18 9.20
N TYR A 106 -22.80 6.28 8.48
CA TYR A 106 -21.66 6.48 7.60
C TYR A 106 -20.68 7.49 8.18
N PHE A 107 -19.40 7.13 8.20
CA PHE A 107 -18.30 7.97 8.69
C PHE A 107 -17.26 8.21 7.59
N GLY A 108 -16.68 9.40 7.57
CA GLY A 108 -15.55 9.74 6.71
C GLY A 108 -14.22 9.22 7.27
N THR A 109 -13.14 9.49 6.54
CA THR A 109 -11.76 9.06 6.88
C THR A 109 -11.20 9.75 8.13
N THR A 110 -11.73 10.91 8.49
CA THR A 110 -11.31 11.70 9.67
C THR A 110 -12.26 11.60 10.85
N GLU A 111 -13.37 10.86 10.72
CA GLU A 111 -14.44 10.78 11.72
C GLU A 111 -14.27 9.63 12.72
N LEU A 112 -13.04 9.11 12.93
CA LEU A 112 -12.77 8.04 13.90
C LEU A 112 -13.35 8.29 15.31
N PRO A 113 -13.27 9.50 15.91
CA PRO A 113 -13.89 9.75 17.21
C PRO A 113 -15.43 9.57 17.19
N GLY A 114 -16.09 9.96 16.11
CA GLY A 114 -17.53 9.76 15.92
C GLY A 114 -17.91 8.28 15.83
N LEU A 115 -17.18 7.52 15.03
CA LEU A 115 -17.35 6.07 14.88
C LEU A 115 -17.16 5.35 16.23
N LEU A 116 -16.11 5.68 16.98
CA LEU A 116 -15.89 5.09 18.30
C LEU A 116 -17.05 5.37 19.25
N LYS A 117 -17.56 6.61 19.27
CA LYS A 117 -18.71 6.98 20.08
C LYS A 117 -19.97 6.19 19.69
N ALA A 118 -20.25 5.99 18.40
CA ALA A 118 -21.36 5.17 17.91
C ALA A 118 -21.23 3.69 18.34
N LEU A 119 -19.99 3.20 18.49
CA LEU A 119 -19.66 1.87 19.01
C LEU A 119 -19.58 1.81 20.54
N GLY A 120 -19.91 2.91 21.23
CA GLY A 120 -19.88 3.01 22.70
C GLY A 120 -18.46 2.96 23.29
N ALA A 121 -17.51 3.60 22.63
CA ALA A 121 -16.14 3.75 23.05
C ALA A 121 -15.71 5.22 22.94
N ASP A 122 -14.74 5.64 23.77
CA ASP A 122 -14.15 6.97 23.70
C ASP A 122 -12.82 6.96 22.98
N TYR A 123 -12.53 8.02 22.22
CA TYR A 123 -11.24 8.20 21.60
C TYR A 123 -10.18 8.58 22.66
N LYS A 124 -9.12 7.79 22.73
CA LYS A 124 -8.02 7.97 23.69
C LYS A 124 -6.79 8.50 22.98
N HIS A 125 -6.52 9.79 23.15
CA HIS A 125 -5.38 10.47 22.53
C HIS A 125 -4.02 9.94 22.99
N GLU A 126 -3.93 9.41 24.20
CA GLU A 126 -2.71 8.86 24.79
C GLU A 126 -2.28 7.51 24.20
N LEU A 127 -3.11 6.88 23.39
CA LEU A 127 -2.82 5.59 22.74
C LEU A 127 -1.98 5.75 21.47
N ILE A 128 -0.90 6.54 21.51
CA ILE A 128 0.02 6.66 20.38
C ILE A 128 0.67 5.31 20.12
N GLY A 129 0.52 4.80 18.87
CA GLY A 129 1.10 3.52 18.43
C GLY A 129 0.44 2.27 19.03
N GLU A 130 -0.63 2.42 19.80
CA GLU A 130 -1.42 1.27 20.27
C GLU A 130 -2.45 0.87 19.23
N ARG A 131 -2.13 -0.15 18.44
CA ARG A 131 -3.03 -0.72 17.44
C ARG A 131 -3.01 -2.25 17.46
N LEU A 132 -4.09 -2.85 16.99
CA LEU A 132 -4.19 -4.29 16.82
C LEU A 132 -3.78 -4.64 15.39
N THR A 133 -2.54 -5.08 15.21
CA THR A 133 -2.00 -5.43 13.89
C THR A 133 -2.74 -6.63 13.29
N THR A 134 -3.06 -6.54 12.01
CA THR A 134 -3.71 -7.60 11.22
C THR A 134 -2.76 -8.25 10.23
N THR A 135 -1.62 -7.60 9.95
CA THR A 135 -0.53 -8.14 9.15
C THR A 135 0.14 -9.34 9.84
N PRO A 136 0.85 -10.21 9.12
CA PRO A 136 1.78 -11.18 9.70
C PRO A 136 2.70 -10.53 10.74
N LYS A 137 3.11 -11.30 11.75
CA LYS A 137 3.86 -10.76 12.91
C LYS A 137 5.21 -10.14 12.57
N ASN A 138 5.78 -10.46 11.42
CA ASN A 138 7.11 -10.03 11.00
C ASN A 138 7.15 -8.64 10.37
N TYR A 139 6.02 -8.12 9.86
CA TYR A 139 5.99 -6.77 9.33
C TYR A 139 4.77 -5.97 9.77
N ALA A 140 4.88 -4.65 9.71
CA ALA A 140 3.76 -3.75 9.93
C ALA A 140 3.89 -2.50 9.06
N TYR A 141 2.75 -1.97 8.62
CA TYR A 141 2.71 -0.65 7.99
C TYR A 141 2.91 0.43 9.06
N LEU A 142 3.72 1.43 8.78
CA LEU A 142 3.95 2.58 9.64
C LEU A 142 3.57 3.86 8.87
N LYS A 143 2.43 4.44 9.21
CA LYS A 143 1.90 5.62 8.52
C LYS A 143 2.55 6.88 9.05
N ILE A 144 3.42 7.51 8.25
CA ILE A 144 4.19 8.70 8.64
C ILE A 144 3.50 10.02 8.30
N ALA A 145 2.53 10.00 7.39
CA ALA A 145 1.71 11.15 7.03
C ALA A 145 0.35 10.73 6.47
N GLU A 146 -0.61 11.65 6.46
CA GLU A 146 -1.95 11.50 5.87
C GLU A 146 -2.21 12.64 4.90
N GLY A 147 -2.97 12.38 3.83
CA GLY A 147 -3.34 13.38 2.82
C GLY A 147 -2.24 13.69 1.81
N CYS A 148 -2.58 14.48 0.78
CA CYS A 148 -1.67 14.79 -0.32
C CYS A 148 -1.95 16.16 -0.93
N ASP A 149 -0.90 16.97 -1.12
CA ASP A 149 -0.99 18.29 -1.76
C ASP A 149 -0.52 18.28 -3.22
N ARG A 150 -0.26 17.09 -3.82
CA ARG A 150 0.13 16.98 -5.22
C ARG A 150 -1.04 17.29 -6.15
N PRO A 151 -0.81 18.07 -7.22
CA PRO A 151 -1.86 18.50 -8.12
C PRO A 151 -2.19 17.52 -9.25
N CYS A 152 -1.92 16.22 -9.07
CA CYS A 152 -2.12 15.19 -10.10
C CYS A 152 -3.56 15.22 -10.61
N SER A 153 -3.74 15.41 -11.91
CA SER A 153 -5.05 15.69 -12.52
C SER A 153 -6.06 14.57 -12.43
N PHE A 154 -5.60 13.34 -12.34
CA PHE A 154 -6.42 12.09 -12.30
C PHE A 154 -6.73 11.62 -10.88
N CYS A 155 -6.16 12.26 -9.86
CA CYS A 155 -6.13 11.68 -8.51
C CYS A 155 -7.22 12.26 -7.61
N ALA A 156 -8.07 11.38 -7.07
CA ALA A 156 -9.12 11.73 -6.12
C ALA A 156 -8.66 11.70 -4.65
N ILE A 157 -7.40 11.39 -4.35
CA ILE A 157 -6.90 11.29 -2.95
C ILE A 157 -7.15 12.56 -2.13
N PRO A 158 -6.90 13.79 -2.63
CA PRO A 158 -7.18 14.99 -1.84
C PRO A 158 -8.64 15.14 -1.42
N LEU A 159 -9.58 14.58 -2.20
CA LEU A 159 -11.02 14.61 -1.90
C LEU A 159 -11.40 13.63 -0.77
N MET A 160 -10.57 12.60 -0.53
CA MET A 160 -10.85 11.53 0.43
C MET A 160 -10.00 11.62 1.69
N ARG A 161 -8.76 12.10 1.57
CA ARG A 161 -7.74 12.11 2.63
C ARG A 161 -7.27 13.50 3.01
N GLY A 162 -7.77 14.53 2.33
CA GLY A 162 -7.44 15.92 2.59
C GLY A 162 -5.99 16.32 2.25
N LYS A 163 -5.57 17.42 2.86
CA LYS A 163 -4.22 17.97 2.71
C LYS A 163 -3.18 17.14 3.46
N HIS A 164 -1.93 17.22 2.98
CA HIS A 164 -0.80 16.56 3.63
C HIS A 164 -0.59 17.02 5.07
N LYS A 165 -0.50 16.04 5.97
CA LYS A 165 -0.25 16.24 7.39
C LYS A 165 0.72 15.19 7.89
N SER A 166 1.94 15.59 8.25
CA SER A 166 2.97 14.71 8.80
C SER A 166 2.73 14.36 10.27
N THR A 167 3.12 13.17 10.65
CA THR A 167 3.20 12.75 12.06
C THR A 167 4.57 13.16 12.61
N PRO A 168 4.68 13.74 13.83
CA PRO A 168 5.97 14.08 14.43
C PRO A 168 6.90 12.87 14.57
N ILE A 169 8.22 13.08 14.39
CA ILE A 169 9.22 11.99 14.46
C ILE A 169 9.11 11.23 15.78
N GLU A 170 8.94 11.92 16.89
CA GLU A 170 8.86 11.32 18.22
C GLU A 170 7.68 10.34 18.33
N ALA A 171 6.52 10.69 17.76
CA ALA A 171 5.36 9.83 17.77
C ALA A 171 5.57 8.58 16.88
N ILE A 172 6.21 8.74 15.74
CA ILE A 172 6.56 7.63 14.83
C ILE A 172 7.54 6.68 15.52
N ILE A 173 8.54 7.19 16.23
CA ILE A 173 9.52 6.36 16.95
C ILE A 173 8.84 5.57 18.07
N ILE A 174 7.98 6.21 18.88
CA ILE A 174 7.20 5.52 19.93
C ILE A 174 6.38 4.37 19.31
N GLU A 175 5.74 4.59 18.17
CA GLU A 175 4.98 3.53 17.49
C GLU A 175 5.91 2.42 16.99
N ALA A 176 7.04 2.76 16.38
CA ALA A 176 8.03 1.79 15.89
C ALA A 176 8.60 0.91 17.02
N GLU A 177 8.93 1.51 18.17
CA GLU A 177 9.39 0.79 19.35
C GLU A 177 8.33 -0.19 19.89
N LYS A 178 7.06 0.23 19.92
CA LYS A 178 5.95 -0.65 20.33
C LYS A 178 5.73 -1.80 19.37
N LEU A 179 5.88 -1.58 18.07
CA LEU A 179 5.80 -2.63 17.05
C LEU A 179 6.97 -3.61 17.20
N ALA A 180 8.19 -3.11 17.38
CA ALA A 180 9.37 -3.93 17.63
C ALA A 180 9.19 -4.80 18.89
N ALA A 181 8.67 -4.23 19.98
CA ALA A 181 8.38 -4.96 21.23
C ALA A 181 7.32 -6.08 21.04
N LYS A 182 6.43 -5.95 20.04
CA LYS A 182 5.47 -7.00 19.64
C LYS A 182 6.09 -8.06 18.72
N GLY A 183 7.36 -7.90 18.30
CA GLY A 183 8.10 -8.84 17.46
C GLY A 183 8.09 -8.50 15.97
N VAL A 184 7.61 -7.33 15.58
CA VAL A 184 7.72 -6.82 14.20
C VAL A 184 9.19 -6.58 13.88
N LYS A 185 9.63 -7.06 12.71
CA LYS A 185 11.01 -6.96 12.22
C LYS A 185 11.16 -6.07 11.00
N GLU A 186 10.08 -5.87 10.24
CA GLU A 186 10.06 -4.99 9.08
C GLU A 186 9.02 -3.88 9.26
N LEU A 187 9.44 -2.62 9.11
CA LEU A 187 8.55 -1.47 9.02
C LEU A 187 8.40 -1.05 7.55
N ILE A 188 7.16 -1.01 7.07
CA ILE A 188 6.83 -0.51 5.74
C ILE A 188 6.27 0.89 5.91
N LEU A 189 7.06 1.91 5.56
CA LEU A 189 6.65 3.29 5.67
C LEU A 189 5.63 3.62 4.60
N ILE A 190 4.47 4.13 5.01
CA ILE A 190 3.38 4.51 4.12
C ILE A 190 2.94 5.95 4.36
N ALA A 191 2.59 6.61 3.26
CA ALA A 191 1.88 7.88 3.17
C ALA A 191 1.20 7.92 1.80
N GLN A 192 0.54 9.01 1.44
CA GLN A 192 0.17 9.26 0.05
C GLN A 192 1.35 9.78 -0.77
N ASP A 193 2.31 10.43 -0.11
CA ASP A 193 3.61 10.83 -0.66
C ASP A 193 4.64 10.96 0.48
N LEU A 194 5.58 10.01 0.56
CA LEU A 194 6.67 10.05 1.54
C LEU A 194 7.58 11.26 1.36
N THR A 195 7.76 11.74 0.12
CA THR A 195 8.72 12.80 -0.19
C THR A 195 8.28 14.18 0.31
N TYR A 196 7.02 14.33 0.74
CA TYR A 196 6.52 15.55 1.37
C TYR A 196 6.68 15.56 2.89
N TYR A 197 7.07 14.44 3.49
CA TYR A 197 7.19 14.35 4.94
C TYR A 197 8.01 15.50 5.53
N GLY A 198 7.44 16.15 6.53
CA GLY A 198 8.06 17.22 7.29
C GLY A 198 7.84 18.65 6.76
N LEU A 199 7.40 18.83 5.51
CA LEU A 199 7.20 20.17 4.93
C LEU A 199 6.22 21.02 5.74
N ASP A 200 5.14 20.44 6.25
CA ASP A 200 4.15 21.12 7.08
C ASP A 200 4.66 21.39 8.50
N LEU A 201 5.33 20.41 9.14
CA LEU A 201 5.81 20.51 10.51
C LEU A 201 7.15 21.24 10.64
N TYR A 202 8.16 20.87 9.86
CA TYR A 202 9.55 21.29 9.98
C TYR A 202 9.98 22.32 8.95
N LYS A 203 9.08 22.70 8.01
CA LYS A 203 9.33 23.63 6.89
C LYS A 203 10.44 23.18 5.94
N LYS A 204 10.80 21.90 5.99
CA LYS A 204 11.75 21.22 5.10
C LYS A 204 11.30 19.77 4.87
N ARG A 205 11.75 19.14 3.80
CA ARG A 205 11.60 17.69 3.62
C ARG A 205 12.49 17.01 4.64
N ASN A 206 11.91 16.14 5.44
CA ASN A 206 12.58 15.58 6.63
C ASN A 206 12.59 14.05 6.67
N LEU A 207 12.41 13.40 5.51
CA LEU A 207 12.37 11.94 5.43
C LEU A 207 13.72 11.32 5.80
N ALA A 208 14.83 11.89 5.37
CA ALA A 208 16.16 11.39 5.70
C ALA A 208 16.41 11.39 7.22
N GLU A 209 16.07 12.47 7.93
CA GLU A 209 16.20 12.57 9.40
C GLU A 209 15.28 11.56 10.13
N LEU A 210 14.06 11.33 9.61
CA LEU A 210 13.19 10.29 10.14
C LEU A 210 13.81 8.90 9.97
N LEU A 211 14.39 8.60 8.82
CA LEU A 211 15.06 7.31 8.57
C LEU A 211 16.26 7.12 9.51
N GLU A 212 17.09 8.16 9.72
CA GLU A 212 18.20 8.14 10.67
C GLU A 212 17.75 7.90 12.13
N ALA A 213 16.53 8.30 12.47
CA ALA A 213 15.96 8.00 13.79
C ALA A 213 15.43 6.56 13.83
N LEU A 214 14.73 6.10 12.80
CA LEU A 214 14.11 4.77 12.73
C LEU A 214 15.14 3.62 12.73
N VAL A 215 16.30 3.79 12.08
CA VAL A 215 17.35 2.75 12.07
C VAL A 215 17.91 2.44 13.44
N LYS A 216 17.74 3.36 14.42
CA LYS A 216 18.17 3.18 15.81
C LYS A 216 17.19 2.33 16.63
N VAL A 217 15.99 2.10 16.14
CA VAL A 217 15.00 1.28 16.84
C VAL A 217 15.50 -0.16 16.90
N GLU A 218 15.66 -0.66 18.12
CA GLU A 218 16.09 -2.04 18.36
C GLU A 218 14.98 -3.03 17.97
N GLY A 219 15.38 -4.20 17.45
CA GLY A 219 14.46 -5.25 17.02
C GLY A 219 13.92 -5.08 15.59
N ILE A 220 14.00 -3.88 14.98
CA ILE A 220 13.71 -3.67 13.57
C ILE A 220 14.95 -4.00 12.74
N GLU A 221 14.76 -4.84 11.75
CA GLU A 221 15.81 -5.31 10.82
C GLU A 221 15.66 -4.75 9.40
N TRP A 222 14.42 -4.44 8.97
CA TRP A 222 14.13 -3.83 7.66
C TRP A 222 13.21 -2.63 7.78
N ILE A 223 13.49 -1.60 6.97
CA ILE A 223 12.67 -0.41 6.75
C ILE A 223 12.49 -0.26 5.25
N ARG A 224 11.24 -0.30 4.77
CA ARG A 224 10.89 -0.23 3.36
C ARG A 224 10.11 1.05 3.04
N LEU A 225 10.40 1.67 1.89
CA LEU A 225 9.78 2.93 1.47
C LEU A 225 8.73 2.70 0.38
N HIS A 226 7.48 3.09 0.66
CA HIS A 226 6.39 3.03 -0.29
C HIS A 226 5.88 4.43 -0.66
N TYR A 227 5.45 4.61 -1.93
CA TYR A 227 4.78 5.81 -2.42
C TYR A 227 5.65 7.07 -2.41
N ALA A 228 6.83 7.00 -3.00
CA ALA A 228 7.65 8.17 -3.29
C ALA A 228 7.13 8.91 -4.53
N PHE A 229 7.30 10.23 -4.57
CA PHE A 229 6.94 11.04 -5.73
C PHE A 229 8.21 11.51 -6.46
N PRO A 230 8.27 11.45 -7.82
CA PRO A 230 9.50 11.72 -8.54
C PRO A 230 9.94 13.18 -8.48
N THR A 231 8.99 14.12 -8.59
CA THR A 231 9.32 15.55 -8.64
C THR A 231 9.70 16.12 -7.27
N GLY A 232 10.94 16.57 -7.17
CA GLY A 232 11.50 17.09 -5.92
C GLY A 232 11.77 16.00 -4.89
N PHE A 233 12.16 14.82 -5.33
CA PHE A 233 12.63 13.75 -4.44
C PHE A 233 13.81 14.23 -3.59
N PRO A 234 13.80 14.02 -2.26
CA PRO A 234 14.89 14.43 -1.39
C PRO A 234 16.09 13.46 -1.57
N MET A 235 17.13 13.93 -2.26
CA MET A 235 18.28 13.08 -2.64
C MET A 235 19.09 12.59 -1.45
N ASP A 236 19.07 13.31 -0.32
CA ASP A 236 19.69 12.91 0.96
C ASP A 236 19.15 11.58 1.52
N VAL A 237 17.94 11.19 1.11
CA VAL A 237 17.37 9.86 1.43
C VAL A 237 18.23 8.75 0.85
N LEU A 238 18.79 8.93 -0.35
CA LEU A 238 19.64 7.91 -1.00
C LEU A 238 20.96 7.72 -0.23
N ASP A 239 21.51 8.80 0.34
CA ASP A 239 22.72 8.71 1.16
C ASP A 239 22.46 7.88 2.42
N VAL A 240 21.28 8.05 3.04
CA VAL A 240 20.87 7.24 4.19
C VAL A 240 20.64 5.79 3.79
N MET A 241 19.93 5.52 2.68
CA MET A 241 19.70 4.17 2.15
C MET A 241 21.02 3.43 1.89
N ASN A 242 21.98 4.10 1.25
CA ASN A 242 23.26 3.46 0.91
C ASN A 242 24.13 3.16 2.15
N ARG A 243 24.00 3.94 3.21
CA ARG A 243 24.79 3.83 4.44
C ARG A 243 24.21 2.85 5.46
N GLU A 244 22.88 2.73 5.51
CA GLU A 244 22.15 2.05 6.56
C GLU A 244 21.56 0.72 6.09
N PRO A 245 22.15 -0.42 6.44
CA PRO A 245 21.74 -1.73 5.92
C PRO A 245 20.37 -2.21 6.38
N LYS A 246 19.75 -1.52 7.35
CA LYS A 246 18.36 -1.77 7.73
C LYS A 246 17.37 -1.21 6.73
N ILE A 247 17.77 -0.24 5.90
CA ILE A 247 16.87 0.32 4.88
C ILE A 247 16.99 -0.55 3.63
N CYS A 248 15.87 -1.14 3.23
CA CYS A 248 15.83 -1.98 2.03
C CYS A 248 16.24 -1.18 0.78
N ASN A 249 17.06 -1.77 -0.08
CA ASN A 249 17.39 -1.20 -1.38
C ASN A 249 16.20 -1.29 -2.34
N TYR A 250 15.08 -0.72 -1.92
CA TYR A 250 13.78 -0.78 -2.56
C TYR A 250 13.07 0.57 -2.49
N LEU A 251 12.58 1.05 -3.62
CA LEU A 251 11.82 2.28 -3.69
C LEU A 251 10.60 2.11 -4.59
N ASP A 252 9.41 2.26 -4.01
CA ASP A 252 8.16 2.35 -4.76
C ASP A 252 7.90 3.81 -5.17
N ILE A 253 7.99 4.06 -6.49
CA ILE A 253 7.87 5.40 -7.09
C ILE A 253 6.93 5.38 -8.28
N PRO A 254 5.62 5.60 -8.09
CA PRO A 254 4.64 5.63 -9.16
C PRO A 254 4.90 6.76 -10.16
N LEU A 255 5.37 6.45 -11.36
CA LEU A 255 5.72 7.41 -12.41
C LEU A 255 4.51 7.80 -13.26
N GLN A 256 3.59 6.87 -13.43
CA GLN A 256 2.31 6.96 -14.13
C GLN A 256 2.44 6.95 -15.65
N HIS A 257 3.30 7.75 -16.25
CA HIS A 257 3.59 7.81 -17.67
C HIS A 257 4.99 8.35 -17.93
N ILE A 258 5.41 8.44 -19.22
CA ILE A 258 6.71 9.03 -19.58
C ILE A 258 6.65 10.00 -20.76
N SER A 259 5.60 9.99 -21.60
CA SER A 259 5.45 11.00 -22.64
C SER A 259 5.28 12.40 -22.03
N ASP A 260 5.97 13.38 -22.53
CA ASP A 260 5.97 14.75 -21.99
C ASP A 260 4.60 15.41 -22.09
N SER A 261 3.83 15.13 -23.17
CA SER A 261 2.46 15.60 -23.37
C SER A 261 1.55 15.09 -22.25
N ILE A 262 1.61 13.78 -21.97
CA ILE A 262 0.80 13.12 -20.95
C ILE A 262 1.24 13.50 -19.53
N LEU A 263 2.54 13.52 -19.24
CA LEU A 263 3.05 13.98 -17.95
C LEU A 263 2.63 15.42 -17.62
N LYS A 264 2.59 16.31 -18.63
CA LYS A 264 2.10 17.67 -18.47
C LYS A 264 0.59 17.69 -18.18
N SER A 265 -0.22 16.94 -18.93
CA SER A 265 -1.67 16.84 -18.74
C SER A 265 -2.00 16.18 -17.38
N MET A 266 -1.26 15.16 -16.98
CA MET A 266 -1.34 14.54 -15.64
C MET A 266 -0.84 15.44 -14.50
N ARG A 267 -0.26 16.60 -14.80
CA ARG A 267 0.33 17.55 -13.83
C ARG A 267 1.42 16.94 -12.95
N ARG A 268 2.27 16.09 -13.55
CA ARG A 268 3.36 15.42 -12.81
C ARG A 268 4.55 16.33 -12.51
N GLY A 269 4.69 17.49 -13.19
CA GLY A 269 5.75 18.46 -12.95
C GLY A 269 7.16 17.96 -13.32
N THR A 270 7.26 16.99 -14.23
CA THR A 270 8.49 16.40 -14.72
C THR A 270 8.43 16.18 -16.23
N THR A 271 9.53 15.71 -16.82
CA THR A 271 9.66 15.34 -18.23
C THR A 271 10.31 13.96 -18.34
N LYS A 272 10.25 13.34 -19.53
CA LYS A 272 10.96 12.08 -19.85
C LYS A 272 12.44 12.17 -19.48
N GLU A 273 13.12 13.24 -19.91
CA GLU A 273 14.54 13.44 -19.65
C GLU A 273 14.84 13.48 -18.14
N LYS A 274 14.12 14.34 -17.39
CA LYS A 274 14.31 14.51 -15.95
C LYS A 274 14.01 13.23 -15.17
N THR A 275 12.94 12.53 -15.53
CA THR A 275 12.56 11.26 -14.88
C THR A 275 13.58 10.18 -15.14
N THR A 276 14.01 10.02 -16.39
CA THR A 276 15.03 9.03 -16.76
C THR A 276 16.35 9.29 -16.05
N LYS A 277 16.77 10.59 -16.01
CA LYS A 277 17.96 10.99 -15.26
C LYS A 277 17.84 10.66 -13.78
N LEU A 278 16.73 11.00 -13.15
CA LEU A 278 16.47 10.74 -11.72
C LEU A 278 16.63 9.25 -11.38
N LEU A 279 16.04 8.36 -12.19
CA LEU A 279 16.13 6.93 -11.95
C LEU A 279 17.54 6.38 -12.18
N LYS A 280 18.27 6.90 -13.16
CA LYS A 280 19.68 6.55 -13.36
C LYS A 280 20.54 7.02 -12.17
N ASP A 281 20.29 8.23 -11.65
CA ASP A 281 20.95 8.75 -10.45
C ASP A 281 20.67 7.86 -9.23
N PHE A 282 19.44 7.35 -9.06
CA PHE A 282 19.09 6.40 -7.99
C PHE A 282 19.93 5.13 -8.05
N ARG A 283 20.03 4.50 -9.22
CA ARG A 283 20.81 3.26 -9.41
C ARG A 283 22.32 3.45 -9.22
N VAL A 284 22.82 4.67 -9.47
CA VAL A 284 24.22 5.04 -9.19
C VAL A 284 24.44 5.25 -7.69
N ALA A 285 23.52 5.94 -7.01
CA ALA A 285 23.64 6.27 -5.59
C ALA A 285 23.47 5.05 -4.68
N VAL A 286 22.55 4.16 -5.02
CA VAL A 286 22.26 2.93 -4.24
C VAL A 286 22.43 1.71 -5.15
N PRO A 287 23.56 0.99 -5.05
CA PRO A 287 23.80 -0.21 -5.84
C PRO A 287 22.72 -1.28 -5.61
N ASN A 288 22.29 -1.95 -6.67
CA ASN A 288 21.26 -2.98 -6.67
C ASN A 288 19.87 -2.47 -6.19
N MET A 289 19.59 -1.17 -6.33
CA MET A 289 18.27 -0.64 -5.99
C MET A 289 17.18 -1.29 -6.85
N THR A 290 16.19 -1.85 -6.22
CA THR A 290 14.94 -2.26 -6.86
C THR A 290 14.01 -1.05 -6.96
N ILE A 291 13.64 -0.70 -8.19
CA ILE A 291 12.67 0.34 -8.46
C ILE A 291 11.34 -0.34 -8.80
N ARG A 292 10.34 -0.12 -7.93
CA ARG A 292 8.96 -0.45 -8.21
C ARG A 292 8.24 0.76 -8.76
N THR A 293 7.49 0.59 -9.83
CA THR A 293 6.71 1.68 -10.41
C THR A 293 5.29 1.25 -10.78
N THR A 294 4.43 2.24 -10.96
CA THR A 294 3.08 2.08 -11.46
C THR A 294 2.90 2.99 -12.67
N LEU A 295 2.32 2.45 -13.73
CA LEU A 295 1.97 3.16 -14.95
C LEU A 295 0.45 3.18 -15.15
N ILE A 296 -0.02 4.22 -15.86
CA ILE A 296 -1.41 4.36 -16.29
C ILE A 296 -1.39 4.54 -17.80
N VAL A 297 -2.15 3.73 -18.50
CA VAL A 297 -2.37 3.80 -19.96
C VAL A 297 -3.81 4.18 -20.28
N GLY A 298 -4.05 4.75 -21.45
CA GLY A 298 -5.36 5.21 -21.86
C GLY A 298 -5.83 6.46 -21.14
N TYR A 299 -4.89 7.31 -20.69
CA TYR A 299 -5.23 8.61 -20.15
C TYR A 299 -5.78 9.53 -21.27
N PRO A 300 -6.79 10.41 -20.99
CA PRO A 300 -7.37 11.31 -21.98
C PRO A 300 -6.34 12.05 -22.84
N GLY A 301 -6.45 11.90 -24.16
CA GLY A 301 -5.51 12.44 -25.14
C GLY A 301 -4.22 11.64 -25.34
N GLU A 302 -4.11 10.42 -24.78
CA GLU A 302 -2.96 9.55 -25.03
C GLU A 302 -3.02 8.99 -26.47
N THR A 303 -2.12 9.47 -27.29
CA THR A 303 -1.96 9.01 -28.68
C THR A 303 -1.22 7.67 -28.75
N GLU A 304 -1.26 7.02 -29.90
CA GLU A 304 -0.44 5.82 -30.15
C GLU A 304 1.07 6.14 -30.05
N GLU A 305 1.50 7.32 -30.50
CA GLU A 305 2.89 7.76 -30.36
C GLU A 305 3.30 7.90 -28.87
N ASP A 306 2.43 8.48 -28.03
CA ASP A 306 2.67 8.60 -26.59
C ASP A 306 2.82 7.21 -25.94
N TYR A 307 1.97 6.26 -26.31
CA TYR A 307 2.04 4.88 -25.85
C TYR A 307 3.31 4.16 -26.30
N GLN A 308 3.71 4.30 -27.57
CA GLN A 308 4.96 3.69 -28.05
C GLN A 308 6.19 4.28 -27.34
N ILE A 309 6.20 5.58 -27.06
CA ILE A 309 7.25 6.21 -26.24
C ILE A 309 7.32 5.56 -24.84
N LEU A 310 6.19 5.27 -24.22
CA LEU A 310 6.11 4.60 -22.93
C LEU A 310 6.65 3.17 -23.01
N LYS A 311 6.20 2.39 -23.98
CA LYS A 311 6.58 0.98 -24.16
C LYS A 311 8.08 0.82 -24.42
N GLU A 312 8.66 1.63 -25.31
CA GLU A 312 10.12 1.61 -25.55
C GLU A 312 10.92 2.05 -24.31
N TRP A 313 10.42 3.03 -23.56
CA TRP A 313 11.07 3.46 -22.35
C TRP A 313 11.04 2.39 -21.23
N VAL A 314 9.98 1.61 -21.11
CA VAL A 314 9.91 0.45 -20.19
C VAL A 314 10.99 -0.58 -20.54
N LYS A 315 11.19 -0.87 -21.83
CA LYS A 315 12.27 -1.75 -22.30
C LYS A 315 13.66 -1.22 -21.95
N GLU A 316 13.89 0.11 -22.12
CA GLU A 316 15.16 0.76 -21.78
C GLU A 316 15.43 0.69 -20.28
N MET A 317 14.41 1.02 -19.47
CA MET A 317 14.58 1.20 -18.03
C MET A 317 14.65 -0.12 -17.26
N ARG A 318 14.05 -1.20 -17.78
CA ARG A 318 14.07 -2.54 -17.17
C ARG A 318 13.74 -2.49 -15.68
N PHE A 319 12.51 -2.07 -15.36
CA PHE A 319 12.06 -1.99 -13.97
C PHE A 319 12.05 -3.37 -13.32
N GLU A 320 12.54 -3.45 -12.10
CA GLU A 320 12.52 -4.68 -11.31
C GLU A 320 11.09 -5.08 -10.95
N ARG A 321 10.23 -4.10 -10.68
CA ARG A 321 8.81 -4.27 -10.38
C ARG A 321 7.99 -3.20 -11.08
N LEU A 322 6.93 -3.60 -11.77
CA LEU A 322 6.05 -2.68 -12.47
C LEU A 322 4.61 -3.22 -12.48
N GLY A 323 3.66 -2.35 -12.17
CA GLY A 323 2.24 -2.56 -12.40
C GLY A 323 1.72 -1.54 -13.42
N CYS A 324 0.85 -1.99 -14.35
CA CYS A 324 0.20 -1.13 -15.32
C CYS A 324 -1.31 -1.21 -15.15
N PHE A 325 -1.97 -0.06 -15.10
CA PHE A 325 -3.42 0.06 -14.93
C PHE A 325 -4.01 0.87 -16.08
N THR A 326 -5.26 0.58 -16.42
CA THR A 326 -6.06 1.45 -17.29
C THR A 326 -6.47 2.71 -16.54
N TYR A 327 -6.58 3.83 -17.26
CA TYR A 327 -7.11 5.06 -16.68
C TYR A 327 -8.55 4.88 -16.22
N SER A 328 -8.85 5.32 -15.00
CA SER A 328 -10.19 5.38 -14.44
C SER A 328 -10.69 6.82 -14.44
N HIS A 329 -11.82 7.08 -15.08
CA HIS A 329 -12.42 8.41 -15.23
C HIS A 329 -13.17 8.81 -13.95
N GLU A 330 -12.44 9.42 -13.01
CA GLU A 330 -12.91 9.68 -11.65
C GLU A 330 -13.55 11.06 -11.49
N GLU A 331 -14.81 11.10 -11.03
CA GLU A 331 -15.56 12.35 -10.83
C GLU A 331 -14.84 13.30 -9.88
N ASN A 332 -15.03 14.60 -10.11
CA ASN A 332 -14.45 15.69 -9.32
C ASN A 332 -12.93 15.77 -9.35
N THR A 333 -12.26 14.98 -10.20
CA THR A 333 -10.85 15.19 -10.52
C THR A 333 -10.70 16.19 -11.66
N HIS A 334 -9.50 16.76 -11.84
CA HIS A 334 -9.28 17.67 -12.94
C HIS A 334 -9.36 16.96 -14.30
N ALA A 335 -8.87 15.73 -14.38
CA ALA A 335 -8.90 14.91 -15.60
C ALA A 335 -10.32 14.51 -16.02
N TYR A 336 -11.27 14.50 -15.10
CA TYR A 336 -12.69 14.25 -15.41
C TYR A 336 -13.29 15.27 -16.39
N ASN A 337 -12.72 16.49 -16.47
CA ASN A 337 -13.18 17.50 -17.41
C ASN A 337 -12.58 17.33 -18.83
N LEU A 338 -11.69 16.37 -19.02
CA LEU A 338 -11.17 16.00 -20.34
C LEU A 338 -12.10 14.95 -20.96
N GLU A 339 -12.16 14.92 -22.29
CA GLU A 339 -12.85 13.86 -22.99
C GLU A 339 -12.08 12.54 -22.81
N ASP A 340 -12.75 11.48 -22.36
CA ASP A 340 -12.17 10.14 -22.26
C ASP A 340 -12.22 9.48 -23.63
N ASP A 341 -11.28 9.88 -24.49
CA ASP A 341 -11.24 9.63 -25.92
C ASP A 341 -10.51 8.33 -26.31
N VAL A 342 -9.90 7.62 -25.33
CA VAL A 342 -9.27 6.32 -25.60
C VAL A 342 -10.27 5.20 -25.31
N PRO A 343 -10.64 4.36 -26.30
CA PRO A 343 -11.57 3.26 -26.10
C PRO A 343 -11.08 2.25 -25.04
N GLU A 344 -12.01 1.65 -24.30
CA GLU A 344 -11.68 0.76 -23.18
C GLU A 344 -10.91 -0.50 -23.61
N ASP A 345 -11.23 -1.05 -24.77
CA ASP A 345 -10.50 -2.18 -25.38
C ASP A 345 -9.05 -1.80 -25.70
N VAL A 346 -8.80 -0.59 -26.21
CA VAL A 346 -7.45 -0.06 -26.46
C VAL A 346 -6.68 0.15 -25.13
N LYS A 347 -7.34 0.70 -24.09
CA LYS A 347 -6.72 0.82 -22.76
C LYS A 347 -6.28 -0.54 -22.24
N GLN A 348 -7.15 -1.55 -22.34
CA GLN A 348 -6.86 -2.90 -21.85
C GLN A 348 -5.77 -3.58 -22.67
N GLU A 349 -5.76 -3.42 -24.01
CA GLU A 349 -4.70 -3.94 -24.87
C GLU A 349 -3.34 -3.35 -24.48
N ARG A 350 -3.24 -2.02 -24.34
CA ARG A 350 -2.02 -1.32 -23.91
C ARG A 350 -1.53 -1.81 -22.56
N ALA A 351 -2.43 -1.97 -21.60
CA ALA A 351 -2.07 -2.48 -20.27
C ALA A 351 -1.53 -3.90 -20.34
N ASN A 352 -2.18 -4.79 -21.10
CA ASN A 352 -1.75 -6.18 -21.27
C ASN A 352 -0.37 -6.26 -21.93
N GLU A 353 -0.11 -5.49 -22.99
CA GLU A 353 1.19 -5.46 -23.66
C GLU A 353 2.34 -4.97 -22.76
N ILE A 354 2.09 -3.95 -21.93
CA ILE A 354 3.09 -3.49 -20.93
C ILE A 354 3.33 -4.58 -19.90
N MET A 355 2.31 -5.28 -19.43
CA MET A 355 2.46 -6.35 -18.45
C MET A 355 3.14 -7.59 -19.02
N GLU A 356 2.89 -7.94 -20.28
CA GLU A 356 3.62 -9.00 -20.98
C GLU A 356 5.11 -8.67 -21.13
N LEU A 357 5.42 -7.44 -21.54
CA LEU A 357 6.79 -6.93 -21.60
C LEU A 357 7.46 -6.97 -20.22
N GLN A 358 6.75 -6.57 -19.16
CA GLN A 358 7.28 -6.60 -17.79
C GLN A 358 7.49 -8.04 -17.30
N SER A 359 6.62 -9.00 -17.64
CA SER A 359 6.81 -10.41 -17.31
C SER A 359 8.12 -10.94 -17.89
N GLN A 360 8.41 -10.62 -19.16
CA GLN A 360 9.68 -10.99 -19.78
C GLN A 360 10.88 -10.34 -19.07
N ILE A 361 10.83 -9.05 -18.78
CA ILE A 361 11.89 -8.33 -18.05
C ILE A 361 12.10 -8.93 -16.67
N SER A 362 11.03 -9.22 -15.94
CA SER A 362 11.09 -9.83 -14.61
C SER A 362 11.72 -11.21 -14.66
N TRP A 363 11.32 -12.04 -15.63
CA TRP A 363 11.94 -13.35 -15.84
C TRP A 363 13.45 -13.25 -16.07
N GLU A 364 13.91 -12.38 -17.00
CA GLU A 364 15.32 -12.18 -17.28
C GLU A 364 16.10 -11.75 -16.03
N LEU A 365 15.60 -10.77 -15.28
CA LEU A 365 16.20 -10.29 -14.05
C LEU A 365 16.20 -11.35 -12.94
N ASN A 366 15.20 -12.21 -12.89
CA ASN A 366 15.14 -13.31 -11.94
C ASN A 366 16.13 -14.43 -12.31
N GLN A 367 16.31 -14.75 -13.60
CA GLN A 367 17.36 -15.69 -14.03
C GLN A 367 18.75 -15.26 -13.56
N GLU A 368 19.05 -13.95 -13.55
CA GLU A 368 20.34 -13.44 -13.06
C GLU A 368 20.56 -13.66 -11.55
N LYS A 369 19.50 -14.00 -10.79
CA LYS A 369 19.58 -14.28 -9.35
C LYS A 369 19.96 -15.72 -9.04
N ILE A 370 19.85 -16.65 -10.00
CA ILE A 370 20.18 -18.07 -9.80
C ILE A 370 21.63 -18.21 -9.33
N GLY A 371 21.83 -19.00 -8.28
CA GLY A 371 23.12 -19.21 -7.64
C GLY A 371 23.54 -18.14 -6.63
N LYS A 372 22.86 -16.98 -6.59
CA LYS A 372 23.12 -15.93 -5.60
C LYS A 372 22.50 -16.27 -4.24
N ILE A 373 23.06 -15.68 -3.21
CA ILE A 373 22.64 -15.85 -1.81
C ILE A 373 21.94 -14.58 -1.34
N PHE A 374 20.77 -14.76 -0.69
CA PHE A 374 19.96 -13.65 -0.15
C PHE A 374 19.56 -13.90 1.29
N LYS A 375 19.41 -12.82 2.06
CA LYS A 375 18.67 -12.79 3.33
C LYS A 375 17.17 -12.73 2.99
N VAL A 376 16.37 -13.62 3.57
CA VAL A 376 14.94 -13.76 3.31
C VAL A 376 14.19 -13.76 4.65
N VAL A 377 13.11 -12.97 4.76
CA VAL A 377 12.15 -13.08 5.85
C VAL A 377 11.07 -14.09 5.44
N ILE A 378 10.70 -14.98 6.35
CA ILE A 378 9.66 -15.98 6.11
C ILE A 378 8.32 -15.42 6.55
N ASP A 379 7.43 -15.15 5.60
CA ASP A 379 6.11 -14.56 5.88
C ASP A 379 5.09 -15.60 6.32
N ARG A 380 5.04 -16.77 5.64
CA ARG A 380 4.04 -17.80 5.89
C ARG A 380 4.51 -19.20 5.47
N LYS A 381 3.74 -20.20 5.86
CA LYS A 381 3.79 -21.53 5.25
C LYS A 381 2.54 -21.74 4.41
N GLU A 382 2.73 -22.13 3.16
CA GLU A 382 1.66 -22.37 2.21
C GLU A 382 1.92 -23.69 1.47
N GLY A 383 1.01 -24.65 1.61
CA GLY A 383 1.16 -25.98 1.04
C GLY A 383 2.50 -26.63 1.43
N ASN A 384 3.30 -26.97 0.44
CA ASN A 384 4.61 -27.61 0.58
C ASN A 384 5.76 -26.61 0.67
N TYR A 385 5.51 -25.30 0.75
CA TYR A 385 6.54 -24.28 0.77
C TYR A 385 6.46 -23.42 2.03
N PHE A 386 7.64 -22.99 2.51
CA PHE A 386 7.77 -21.77 3.26
C PHE A 386 7.94 -20.63 2.25
N VAL A 387 7.11 -19.61 2.37
CA VAL A 387 7.06 -18.46 1.49
C VAL A 387 7.67 -17.27 2.22
N GLY A 388 8.64 -16.63 1.58
CA GLY A 388 9.32 -15.48 2.15
C GLY A 388 9.65 -14.44 1.09
N ARG A 389 10.32 -13.37 1.50
CA ARG A 389 10.71 -12.24 0.64
C ARG A 389 12.14 -11.81 0.89
N THR A 390 12.76 -11.27 -0.15
CA THR A 390 14.04 -10.56 -0.04
C THR A 390 13.81 -9.09 0.35
N GLU A 391 14.89 -8.36 0.62
CA GLU A 391 14.82 -6.90 0.78
C GLU A 391 14.31 -6.16 -0.48
N PHE A 392 14.31 -6.82 -1.62
CA PHE A 392 13.90 -6.29 -2.93
C PHE A 392 12.41 -6.48 -3.24
N ASP A 393 11.64 -7.05 -2.30
CA ASP A 393 10.26 -7.45 -2.54
C ASP A 393 9.35 -7.01 -1.38
N SER A 394 8.27 -6.31 -1.72
CA SER A 394 7.23 -5.91 -0.79
C SER A 394 6.17 -7.01 -0.64
N PRO A 395 5.57 -7.19 0.54
CA PRO A 395 4.49 -8.16 0.71
C PRO A 395 3.30 -7.85 -0.22
N ASP A 396 2.63 -8.91 -0.64
CA ASP A 396 1.36 -8.92 -1.39
C ASP A 396 1.42 -8.38 -2.83
N VAL A 397 2.51 -7.71 -3.25
CA VAL A 397 2.57 -7.01 -4.53
C VAL A 397 3.80 -7.31 -5.39
N ASP A 398 4.81 -7.98 -4.82
CA ASP A 398 6.08 -8.29 -5.50
C ASP A 398 6.37 -9.79 -5.46
N ASN A 399 7.59 -10.19 -5.86
CA ASN A 399 7.98 -11.58 -5.98
C ASN A 399 8.13 -12.26 -4.62
N GLU A 400 7.93 -13.57 -4.61
CA GLU A 400 8.10 -14.42 -3.44
C GLU A 400 9.29 -15.38 -3.60
N VAL A 401 9.82 -15.82 -2.47
CA VAL A 401 10.87 -16.85 -2.39
C VAL A 401 10.26 -18.11 -1.80
N LEU A 402 10.23 -19.18 -2.58
CA LEU A 402 9.63 -20.46 -2.25
C LEU A 402 10.72 -21.45 -1.78
N ILE A 403 10.62 -21.91 -0.54
CA ILE A 403 11.55 -22.85 0.09
C ILE A 403 10.81 -24.14 0.37
N ASP A 404 11.25 -25.27 -0.19
CA ASP A 404 10.63 -26.57 -0.01
C ASP A 404 10.65 -27.01 1.48
N ALA A 405 9.46 -27.10 2.07
CA ALA A 405 9.26 -27.44 3.48
C ALA A 405 9.63 -28.90 3.82
N SER A 406 9.76 -29.78 2.81
CA SER A 406 10.20 -31.16 3.02
C SER A 406 11.71 -31.27 3.24
N LYS A 407 12.49 -30.31 2.71
CA LYS A 407 13.96 -30.32 2.78
C LYS A 407 14.49 -29.73 4.09
N LYS A 408 13.94 -28.60 4.53
CA LYS A 408 14.40 -27.94 5.76
C LYS A 408 13.28 -27.13 6.39
N TYR A 409 13.15 -27.23 7.71
CA TYR A 409 12.24 -26.38 8.49
C TYR A 409 12.87 -24.99 8.67
N VAL A 410 12.07 -23.95 8.41
CA VAL A 410 12.37 -22.55 8.76
C VAL A 410 11.20 -21.97 9.55
N LYS A 411 11.51 -21.05 10.47
CA LYS A 411 10.50 -20.49 11.35
C LYS A 411 9.85 -19.27 10.69
N THR A 412 8.53 -19.27 10.58
CA THR A 412 7.75 -18.10 10.12
C THR A 412 8.01 -16.90 11.02
N GLY A 413 8.16 -15.72 10.42
CA GLY A 413 8.49 -14.48 11.09
C GLY A 413 9.99 -14.26 11.35
N GLU A 414 10.84 -15.21 10.98
CA GLU A 414 12.30 -15.11 11.16
C GLU A 414 13.03 -14.94 9.84
N PHE A 415 14.23 -14.38 9.92
CA PHE A 415 15.13 -14.29 8.78
C PHE A 415 15.94 -15.59 8.60
N THR A 416 16.18 -15.93 7.35
CA THR A 416 17.07 -17.02 6.97
C THR A 416 17.92 -16.62 5.77
N THR A 417 19.02 -17.33 5.55
CA THR A 417 19.86 -17.13 4.36
C THR A 417 19.58 -18.26 3.38
N VAL A 418 19.31 -17.91 2.14
CA VAL A 418 18.99 -18.88 1.09
C VAL A 418 19.85 -18.67 -0.14
N LYS A 419 20.04 -19.75 -0.91
CA LYS A 419 20.60 -19.70 -2.25
C LYS A 419 19.49 -19.96 -3.27
N ILE A 420 19.35 -19.09 -4.25
CA ILE A 420 18.38 -19.25 -5.33
C ILE A 420 18.82 -20.42 -6.23
N THR A 421 17.93 -21.35 -6.48
CA THR A 421 18.16 -22.55 -7.30
C THR A 421 17.47 -22.49 -8.65
N GLU A 422 16.26 -21.90 -8.69
CA GLU A 422 15.44 -21.74 -9.89
C GLU A 422 14.70 -20.40 -9.83
N ALA A 423 14.23 -19.91 -10.96
CA ALA A 423 13.49 -18.67 -11.08
C ALA A 423 12.36 -18.79 -12.10
N ALA A 424 11.18 -18.30 -11.75
CA ALA A 424 10.03 -18.08 -12.61
C ALA A 424 9.90 -16.58 -12.96
N ASP A 425 8.82 -16.20 -13.62
CA ASP A 425 8.55 -14.82 -14.02
C ASP A 425 8.46 -13.89 -12.79
N PHE A 426 7.79 -14.35 -11.72
CA PHE A 426 7.55 -13.57 -10.51
C PHE A 426 8.04 -14.24 -9.23
N ASP A 427 8.44 -15.54 -9.26
CA ASP A 427 8.86 -16.26 -8.07
C ASP A 427 10.28 -16.80 -8.18
N LEU A 428 10.91 -16.96 -7.02
CA LEU A 428 12.23 -17.55 -6.87
C LEU A 428 12.14 -18.83 -6.04
N TYR A 429 12.78 -19.91 -6.49
CA TYR A 429 12.91 -21.12 -5.70
C TYR A 429 14.29 -21.14 -5.02
N ALA A 430 14.32 -21.57 -3.77
CA ALA A 430 15.54 -21.46 -3.00
C ALA A 430 15.75 -22.61 -2.02
N GLU A 431 17.02 -22.83 -1.67
CA GLU A 431 17.45 -23.73 -0.60
C GLU A 431 18.13 -22.95 0.51
N VAL A 432 17.85 -23.33 1.76
CA VAL A 432 18.47 -22.70 2.93
C VAL A 432 19.96 -23.04 2.97
N VAL A 433 20.77 -22.01 3.03
CA VAL A 433 22.21 -22.14 3.28
C VAL A 433 22.40 -22.28 4.79
N SER A 434 23.15 -23.31 5.20
CA SER A 434 23.39 -23.62 6.61
C SER A 434 24.28 -22.60 7.32
#